data_671123cd547eb682741c32b185d1445f
#
_entry.id   671123cd547eb682741c32b185d1445f
#
_cell.length_a   1.000
_cell.length_b   1.000
_cell.length_c   1.000
_cell.angle_alpha   90.00
_cell.angle_beta   90.00
_cell.angle_gamma   90.00
#
_symmetry.space_group_name_H-M   'P 1'
#
loop_
_entity.id
_entity.type
_entity.pdbx_description
1 polymer ?
#
loop_
_entity_poly.entity_id
_entity_poly.type
_entity_poly.pdbx_seq_one_letter_code
_entity_poly.pdbx_strand_id
1 'polypeptide(L)'
;RLTGVAKRFGLKYSRYADDITFSSMHNVYHNNSEFLAEVERIITDQNFTIKQSKTRLQKQGYRQEVTGLLVNDKVNVQKRYIKQLRTWLYLMEKYSYEKANAYFLQHYISNKGHVKKNIPVMQNVIAGKLEYLKMIKGKENALYLKLKHRFDKLLASENPMEQILGIWEKEGIEKAMELYYQPKMEHQLNQIIS
;
A
#
# COMPACT_ATOMS: atom_id res chain seq x y z
N ARG A 1 -26.66 -10.56 -17.83
CA ARG A 1 -27.85 -9.96 -17.20
C ARG A 1 -27.53 -8.55 -16.65
N LEU A 2 -26.66 -8.36 -15.67
CA LEU A 2 -26.36 -7.04 -15.06
C LEU A 2 -25.87 -5.99 -16.09
N THR A 3 -25.07 -6.42 -17.08
CA THR A 3 -24.67 -5.52 -18.20
C THR A 3 -25.86 -5.04 -19.02
N GLY A 4 -26.90 -5.90 -19.22
CA GLY A 4 -28.13 -5.52 -19.91
C GLY A 4 -28.92 -4.48 -19.11
N VAL A 5 -29.04 -4.67 -17.78
CA VAL A 5 -29.67 -3.69 -16.89
C VAL A 5 -28.93 -2.35 -16.96
N ALA A 6 -27.58 -2.37 -16.83
CA ALA A 6 -26.80 -1.16 -16.92
C ALA A 6 -27.06 -0.38 -18.23
N LYS A 7 -27.06 -1.07 -19.38
CA LYS A 7 -27.35 -0.45 -20.68
C LYS A 7 -28.76 0.17 -20.71
N ARG A 8 -29.76 -0.53 -20.22
CA ARG A 8 -31.15 -0.05 -20.23
C ARG A 8 -31.34 1.23 -19.40
N PHE A 9 -30.66 1.32 -18.25
CA PHE A 9 -30.70 2.50 -17.39
C PHE A 9 -29.62 3.55 -17.68
N GLY A 10 -28.85 3.42 -18.78
CA GLY A 10 -27.81 4.35 -19.17
C GLY A 10 -26.61 4.38 -18.21
N LEU A 11 -26.26 3.24 -17.60
CA LEU A 11 -25.20 3.10 -16.64
C LEU A 11 -23.99 2.39 -17.20
N LYS A 12 -22.81 2.65 -16.66
CA LYS A 12 -21.61 1.83 -16.83
C LYS A 12 -21.56 0.80 -15.68
N TYR A 13 -21.30 -0.45 -16.03
CA TYR A 13 -21.19 -1.57 -15.12
C TYR A 13 -19.76 -2.05 -15.03
N SER A 14 -19.28 -2.28 -13.82
CA SER A 14 -18.03 -2.98 -13.57
C SER A 14 -18.19 -3.95 -12.38
N ARG A 15 -17.40 -5.02 -12.40
CA ARG A 15 -17.41 -6.03 -11.35
C ARG A 15 -15.98 -6.50 -11.05
N TYR A 16 -15.67 -6.64 -9.79
CA TYR A 16 -14.46 -7.29 -9.32
C TYR A 16 -14.86 -8.30 -8.23
N ALA A 17 -14.73 -9.59 -8.54
CA ALA A 17 -15.22 -10.71 -7.72
C ALA A 17 -16.69 -10.51 -7.29
N ASP A 18 -16.94 -10.25 -6.01
CA ASP A 18 -18.24 -9.97 -5.40
C ASP A 18 -18.60 -8.47 -5.36
N ASP A 19 -17.65 -7.57 -5.62
CA ASP A 19 -17.89 -6.13 -5.66
C ASP A 19 -18.49 -5.71 -7.00
N ILE A 20 -19.73 -5.21 -6.99
CA ILE A 20 -20.45 -4.70 -8.15
C ILE A 20 -20.55 -3.18 -8.06
N THR A 21 -20.20 -2.50 -9.16
CA THR A 21 -20.28 -1.03 -9.25
C THR A 21 -21.03 -0.61 -10.50
N PHE A 22 -22.01 0.25 -10.31
CA PHE A 22 -22.66 0.99 -11.38
C PHE A 22 -22.30 2.46 -11.30
N SER A 23 -21.99 3.09 -12.43
CA SER A 23 -21.65 4.53 -12.47
C SER A 23 -22.44 5.23 -13.56
N SER A 24 -22.85 6.48 -13.30
CA SER A 24 -23.69 7.29 -14.16
C SER A 24 -23.48 8.78 -13.89
N MET A 25 -23.85 9.61 -14.85
CA MET A 25 -23.95 11.06 -14.68
C MET A 25 -25.27 11.52 -14.07
N HIS A 26 -26.25 10.61 -13.95
CA HIS A 26 -27.56 10.87 -13.36
C HIS A 26 -27.84 9.91 -12.19
N ASN A 27 -28.69 10.35 -11.25
CA ASN A 27 -29.01 9.57 -10.08
C ASN A 27 -30.14 8.58 -10.37
N VAL A 28 -29.80 7.28 -10.35
CA VAL A 28 -30.78 6.18 -10.45
C VAL A 28 -30.99 5.46 -9.11
N TYR A 29 -30.22 5.83 -8.09
CA TYR A 29 -30.24 5.23 -6.77
C TYR A 29 -31.18 6.01 -5.84
N HIS A 30 -32.42 5.61 -5.79
CA HIS A 30 -33.43 6.11 -4.85
C HIS A 30 -34.30 4.97 -4.36
N ASN A 31 -34.94 5.15 -3.21
CA ASN A 31 -35.80 4.12 -2.62
C ASN A 31 -36.89 3.71 -3.61
N ASN A 32 -37.10 2.40 -3.71
CA ASN A 32 -38.06 1.79 -4.63
C ASN A 32 -37.78 2.07 -6.12
N SER A 33 -36.53 2.31 -6.50
CA SER A 33 -36.20 2.47 -7.91
C SER A 33 -36.33 1.13 -8.65
N GLU A 34 -36.89 1.17 -9.85
CA GLU A 34 -36.99 0.01 -10.75
C GLU A 34 -35.61 -0.63 -11.01
N PHE A 35 -34.58 0.22 -11.12
CA PHE A 35 -33.19 -0.23 -11.26
C PHE A 35 -32.75 -1.13 -10.09
N LEU A 36 -32.96 -0.71 -8.83
CA LEU A 36 -32.56 -1.50 -7.66
C LEU A 36 -33.33 -2.81 -7.57
N ALA A 37 -34.64 -2.77 -7.80
CA ALA A 37 -35.48 -3.96 -7.77
C ALA A 37 -35.04 -5.01 -8.79
N GLU A 38 -34.64 -4.56 -10.00
CA GLU A 38 -34.18 -5.47 -11.01
C GLU A 38 -32.78 -6.03 -10.74
N VAL A 39 -31.87 -5.21 -10.22
CA VAL A 39 -30.54 -5.67 -9.79
C VAL A 39 -30.67 -6.71 -8.69
N GLU A 40 -31.51 -6.45 -7.67
CA GLU A 40 -31.75 -7.38 -6.57
C GLU A 40 -32.34 -8.70 -7.06
N ARG A 41 -33.37 -8.66 -7.93
CA ARG A 41 -33.91 -9.85 -8.55
C ARG A 41 -32.87 -10.70 -9.27
N ILE A 42 -32.02 -10.07 -10.09
CA ILE A 42 -31.00 -10.80 -10.85
C ILE A 42 -29.96 -11.44 -9.93
N ILE A 43 -29.58 -10.76 -8.84
CA ILE A 43 -28.62 -11.29 -7.87
C ILE A 43 -29.20 -12.46 -7.11
N THR A 44 -30.45 -12.35 -6.67
CA THR A 44 -31.19 -13.40 -5.97
C THR A 44 -31.43 -14.62 -6.85
N ASP A 45 -31.77 -14.45 -8.13
CA ASP A 45 -31.89 -15.53 -9.13
C ASP A 45 -30.60 -16.37 -9.29
N GLN A 46 -29.45 -15.82 -8.90
CA GLN A 46 -28.15 -16.50 -8.96
C GLN A 46 -27.72 -17.02 -7.56
N ASN A 47 -28.64 -17.10 -6.61
CA ASN A 47 -28.39 -17.54 -5.22
C ASN A 47 -27.38 -16.68 -4.45
N PHE A 48 -27.28 -15.38 -4.80
CA PHE A 48 -26.49 -14.41 -4.05
C PHE A 48 -27.40 -13.46 -3.27
N THR A 49 -26.89 -12.88 -2.18
CA THR A 49 -27.59 -11.88 -1.38
C THR A 49 -26.85 -10.57 -1.37
N ILE A 50 -27.58 -9.46 -1.47
CA ILE A 50 -27.02 -8.11 -1.37
C ILE A 50 -26.79 -7.78 0.10
N LYS A 51 -25.56 -7.41 0.45
CA LYS A 51 -25.25 -6.91 1.80
C LYS A 51 -25.57 -5.42 1.88
N GLN A 52 -26.76 -5.08 2.37
CA GLN A 52 -27.26 -3.71 2.46
C GLN A 52 -26.29 -2.76 3.21
N SER A 53 -25.64 -3.23 4.27
CA SER A 53 -24.66 -2.42 5.02
C SER A 53 -23.40 -2.02 4.21
N LYS A 54 -23.13 -2.69 3.07
CA LYS A 54 -22.05 -2.36 2.14
C LYS A 54 -22.53 -1.61 0.89
N THR A 55 -23.84 -1.65 0.61
CA THR A 55 -24.43 -0.97 -0.55
C THR A 55 -24.54 0.51 -0.27
N ARG A 56 -24.00 1.34 -1.13
CA ARG A 56 -23.97 2.79 -0.91
C ARG A 56 -23.95 3.58 -2.21
N LEU A 57 -24.59 4.75 -2.17
CA LEU A 57 -24.47 5.77 -3.21
C LEU A 57 -23.25 6.66 -2.92
N GLN A 58 -22.44 6.89 -3.92
CA GLN A 58 -21.27 7.78 -3.86
C GLN A 58 -21.46 8.91 -4.89
N LYS A 59 -21.78 10.13 -4.41
CA LYS A 59 -22.05 11.29 -5.27
C LYS A 59 -20.78 12.03 -5.67
N GLN A 60 -20.82 12.71 -6.80
CA GLN A 60 -19.78 13.67 -7.19
C GLN A 60 -19.63 14.78 -6.11
N GLY A 61 -18.41 15.29 -5.92
CA GLY A 61 -18.09 16.21 -4.84
C GLY A 61 -17.73 15.56 -3.52
N TYR A 62 -18.08 14.28 -3.33
CA TYR A 62 -17.68 13.48 -2.19
C TYR A 62 -16.63 12.45 -2.57
N ARG A 63 -16.05 11.82 -1.56
CA ARG A 63 -15.09 10.74 -1.77
C ARG A 63 -15.76 9.54 -2.45
N GLN A 64 -15.30 9.23 -3.66
CA GLN A 64 -15.71 8.05 -4.41
C GLN A 64 -14.63 6.96 -4.32
N GLU A 65 -15.02 5.77 -3.92
CA GLU A 65 -14.12 4.65 -3.69
C GLU A 65 -14.68 3.37 -4.30
N VAL A 66 -13.85 2.71 -5.13
CA VAL A 66 -14.14 1.40 -5.73
C VAL A 66 -13.00 0.46 -5.43
N THR A 67 -13.28 -0.71 -4.86
CA THR A 67 -12.29 -1.74 -4.47
C THR A 67 -11.09 -1.20 -3.69
N GLY A 68 -11.32 -0.21 -2.80
CA GLY A 68 -10.27 0.41 -1.97
C GLY A 68 -9.49 1.55 -2.63
N LEU A 69 -9.74 1.85 -3.91
CA LEU A 69 -9.13 2.95 -4.64
C LEU A 69 -10.07 4.15 -4.72
N LEU A 70 -9.51 5.34 -4.63
CA LEU A 70 -10.23 6.59 -4.92
C LEU A 70 -10.35 6.74 -6.44
N VAL A 71 -11.55 7.07 -6.92
CA VAL A 71 -11.88 7.16 -8.36
C VAL A 71 -12.51 8.50 -8.75
N ASN A 72 -12.30 9.55 -7.98
CA ASN A 72 -12.83 10.87 -8.29
C ASN A 72 -12.30 11.38 -9.65
N ASP A 73 -11.31 12.27 -9.66
CA ASP A 73 -10.76 12.80 -10.91
C ASP A 73 -9.72 11.86 -11.53
N LYS A 74 -8.87 11.28 -10.70
CA LYS A 74 -7.84 10.30 -11.08
C LYS A 74 -7.78 9.17 -10.07
N VAL A 75 -7.50 7.97 -10.56
CA VAL A 75 -7.30 6.81 -9.68
C VAL A 75 -6.18 7.09 -8.69
N ASN A 76 -6.45 6.86 -7.41
CA ASN A 76 -5.55 7.20 -6.32
C ASN A 76 -5.69 6.25 -5.15
N VAL A 77 -4.66 6.21 -4.30
CA VAL A 77 -4.72 5.53 -3.01
C VAL A 77 -5.30 6.45 -1.93
N GLN A 78 -5.82 5.87 -0.87
CA GLN A 78 -6.35 6.62 0.26
C GLN A 78 -5.24 7.42 0.98
N LYS A 79 -5.55 8.60 1.54
CA LYS A 79 -4.59 9.42 2.31
C LYS A 79 -3.93 8.64 3.45
N ARG A 80 -4.69 7.77 4.14
CA ARG A 80 -4.17 6.92 5.22
C ARG A 80 -3.06 5.97 4.74
N TYR A 81 -3.13 5.49 3.50
CA TYR A 81 -2.12 4.62 2.90
C TYR A 81 -0.76 5.32 2.83
N ILE A 82 -0.75 6.55 2.31
CA ILE A 82 0.47 7.37 2.22
C ILE A 82 0.97 7.76 3.61
N LYS A 83 0.06 8.13 4.53
CA LYS A 83 0.42 8.48 5.91
C LYS A 83 1.13 7.30 6.58
N GLN A 84 0.62 6.09 6.44
CA GLN A 84 1.20 4.88 7.02
C GLN A 84 2.62 4.61 6.46
N LEU A 85 2.81 4.68 5.13
CA LEU A 85 4.14 4.55 4.52
C LEU A 85 5.13 5.60 5.06
N ARG A 86 4.70 6.87 5.12
CA ARG A 86 5.55 7.96 5.66
C ARG A 86 5.91 7.72 7.12
N THR A 87 4.97 7.26 7.94
CA THR A 87 5.21 6.96 9.36
C THR A 87 6.25 5.84 9.50
N TRP A 88 6.11 4.76 8.75
CA TRP A 88 7.05 3.64 8.84
C TRP A 88 8.46 4.01 8.37
N LEU A 89 8.58 4.74 7.25
CA LEU A 89 9.87 5.25 6.81
C LEU A 89 10.50 6.21 7.83
N TYR A 90 9.71 7.11 8.41
CA TYR A 90 10.18 8.02 9.46
C TYR A 90 10.68 7.27 10.70
N LEU A 91 9.98 6.21 11.12
CA LEU A 91 10.40 5.40 12.26
C LEU A 91 11.73 4.69 11.99
N MET A 92 11.92 4.15 10.78
CA MET A 92 13.19 3.55 10.37
C MET A 92 14.33 4.58 10.28
N GLU A 93 14.05 5.83 9.88
CA GLU A 93 15.05 6.90 9.81
C GLU A 93 15.46 7.42 11.19
N LYS A 94 14.53 7.44 12.14
CA LYS A 94 14.75 8.08 13.46
C LYS A 94 15.19 7.12 14.55
N TYR A 95 14.81 5.85 14.46
CA TYR A 95 15.07 4.84 15.49
C TYR A 95 15.81 3.65 14.87
N SER A 96 16.39 2.78 15.72
CA SER A 96 16.94 1.51 15.25
C SER A 96 15.84 0.66 14.60
N TYR A 97 16.24 -0.21 13.67
CA TYR A 97 15.33 -1.12 12.97
C TYR A 97 14.47 -1.94 13.96
N GLU A 98 15.06 -2.41 15.04
CA GLU A 98 14.36 -3.22 16.06
C GLU A 98 13.20 -2.46 16.72
N LYS A 99 13.41 -1.19 17.10
CA LYS A 99 12.36 -0.33 17.68
C LYS A 99 11.27 0.00 16.65
N ALA A 100 11.67 0.31 15.41
CA ALA A 100 10.74 0.59 14.32
C ALA A 100 9.90 -0.65 13.99
N ASN A 101 10.52 -1.84 13.95
CA ASN A 101 9.85 -3.10 13.67
C ASN A 101 8.89 -3.51 14.80
N ALA A 102 9.26 -3.32 16.07
CA ALA A 102 8.37 -3.58 17.19
C ALA A 102 7.09 -2.73 17.13
N TYR A 103 7.22 -1.43 16.86
CA TYR A 103 6.09 -0.52 16.64
C TYR A 103 5.25 -0.94 15.43
N PHE A 104 5.90 -1.28 14.32
CA PHE A 104 5.23 -1.77 13.12
C PHE A 104 4.39 -3.02 13.41
N LEU A 105 4.96 -4.04 14.05
CA LEU A 105 4.28 -5.29 14.36
C LEU A 105 3.04 -5.06 15.22
N GLN A 106 3.16 -4.26 16.29
CA GLN A 106 2.05 -3.94 17.17
C GLN A 106 0.85 -3.36 16.39
N HIS A 107 1.11 -2.38 15.50
CA HIS A 107 0.05 -1.69 14.76
C HIS A 107 -0.41 -2.45 13.51
N TYR A 108 0.48 -3.17 12.85
CA TYR A 108 0.15 -3.91 11.64
C TYR A 108 -0.71 -5.13 11.94
N ILE A 109 -0.39 -5.88 13.00
CA ILE A 109 -1.16 -7.05 13.42
C ILE A 109 -2.56 -6.63 13.88
N SER A 110 -2.68 -5.59 14.72
CA SER A 110 -3.98 -5.10 15.19
C SER A 110 -4.90 -4.63 14.06
N ASN A 111 -4.35 -4.02 13.00
CA ASN A 111 -5.11 -3.55 11.84
C ASN A 111 -5.53 -4.68 10.88
N LYS A 112 -4.79 -5.79 10.83
CA LYS A 112 -5.06 -6.90 9.90
C LYS A 112 -5.98 -7.98 10.46
N GLY A 113 -6.21 -7.99 11.77
CA GLY A 113 -7.07 -8.95 12.46
C GLY A 113 -6.49 -10.34 12.62
N HIS A 114 -5.67 -10.81 11.70
CA HIS A 114 -4.88 -12.04 11.84
C HIS A 114 -3.65 -12.01 10.94
N VAL A 115 -2.58 -12.61 11.38
CA VAL A 115 -1.36 -12.85 10.60
C VAL A 115 -1.25 -14.35 10.37
N LYS A 116 -1.30 -14.78 9.11
CA LYS A 116 -1.10 -16.19 8.77
C LYS A 116 0.35 -16.56 9.09
N LYS A 117 0.53 -17.66 9.80
CA LYS A 117 1.74 -18.44 10.10
C LYS A 117 3.12 -17.74 10.24
N ASN A 118 3.40 -16.63 9.56
CA ASN A 118 4.71 -15.96 9.61
C ASN A 118 4.58 -14.50 10.05
N ILE A 119 5.49 -14.07 10.91
CA ILE A 119 5.62 -12.67 11.32
C ILE A 119 6.00 -11.84 10.08
N PRO A 120 5.25 -10.79 9.74
CA PRO A 120 5.55 -9.99 8.57
C PRO A 120 6.83 -9.18 8.78
N VAL A 121 7.76 -9.27 7.84
CA VAL A 121 8.96 -8.44 7.81
C VAL A 121 8.59 -7.04 7.34
N MET A 122 8.89 -6.02 8.15
CA MET A 122 8.53 -4.63 7.89
C MET A 122 9.01 -4.14 6.52
N GLN A 123 10.25 -4.42 6.15
CA GLN A 123 10.85 -4.04 4.86
C GLN A 123 10.07 -4.62 3.68
N ASN A 124 9.71 -5.91 3.72
CA ASN A 124 8.95 -6.56 2.66
C ASN A 124 7.55 -5.95 2.51
N VAL A 125 6.92 -5.57 3.63
CA VAL A 125 5.61 -4.91 3.62
C VAL A 125 5.70 -3.51 3.03
N ILE A 126 6.74 -2.75 3.36
CA ILE A 126 6.99 -1.41 2.78
C ILE A 126 7.28 -1.54 1.29
N ALA A 127 8.14 -2.47 0.88
CA ALA A 127 8.46 -2.73 -0.53
C ALA A 127 7.18 -3.06 -1.33
N GLY A 128 6.36 -4.00 -0.86
CA GLY A 128 5.09 -4.35 -1.51
C GLY A 128 4.12 -3.17 -1.59
N LYS A 129 4.07 -2.32 -0.56
CA LYS A 129 3.26 -1.09 -0.59
C LYS A 129 3.79 -0.05 -1.57
N LEU A 130 5.09 0.07 -1.74
CA LEU A 130 5.69 0.97 -2.73
C LEU A 130 5.40 0.48 -4.15
N GLU A 131 5.51 -0.82 -4.42
CA GLU A 131 5.14 -1.39 -5.73
C GLU A 131 3.65 -1.20 -6.05
N TYR A 132 2.77 -1.39 -5.07
CA TYR A 132 1.35 -1.07 -5.24
C TYR A 132 1.11 0.42 -5.53
N LEU A 133 1.82 1.32 -4.83
CA LEU A 133 1.74 2.76 -5.09
C LEU A 133 2.22 3.10 -6.50
N LYS A 134 3.30 2.48 -6.97
CA LYS A 134 3.83 2.60 -8.34
C LYS A 134 2.81 2.15 -9.38
N MET A 135 2.14 1.02 -9.15
CA MET A 135 1.10 0.51 -10.04
C MET A 135 -0.06 1.50 -10.19
N ILE A 136 -0.48 2.16 -9.11
CA ILE A 136 -1.62 3.08 -9.12
C ILE A 136 -1.25 4.47 -9.65
N LYS A 137 -0.09 4.99 -9.26
CA LYS A 137 0.34 6.37 -9.56
C LYS A 137 1.23 6.51 -10.80
N GLY A 138 1.81 5.42 -11.25
CA GLY A 138 2.84 5.39 -12.28
C GLY A 138 4.27 5.53 -11.72
N LYS A 139 5.23 5.01 -12.47
CA LYS A 139 6.65 4.97 -12.11
C LYS A 139 7.30 6.36 -12.00
N GLU A 140 6.81 7.34 -12.78
CA GLU A 140 7.32 8.72 -12.82
C GLU A 140 6.66 9.63 -11.76
N ASN A 141 5.79 9.09 -10.90
CA ASN A 141 5.09 9.92 -9.92
C ASN A 141 6.05 10.44 -8.85
N ALA A 142 6.13 11.76 -8.66
CA ALA A 142 7.05 12.41 -7.73
C ALA A 142 6.92 11.90 -6.27
N LEU A 143 5.69 11.59 -5.82
CA LEU A 143 5.47 11.04 -4.48
C LEU A 143 6.02 9.63 -4.35
N TYR A 144 5.78 8.78 -5.36
CA TYR A 144 6.36 7.43 -5.40
C TYR A 144 7.88 7.49 -5.38
N LEU A 145 8.49 8.25 -6.28
CA LEU A 145 9.94 8.41 -6.37
C LEU A 145 10.56 8.89 -5.05
N LYS A 146 9.95 9.90 -4.41
CA LYS A 146 10.40 10.41 -3.11
C LYS A 146 10.38 9.33 -2.02
N LEU A 147 9.30 8.55 -1.93
CA LEU A 147 9.17 7.50 -0.91
C LEU A 147 10.08 6.31 -1.21
N LYS A 148 10.22 5.94 -2.48
CA LYS A 148 11.11 4.87 -2.94
C LYS A 148 12.58 5.22 -2.63
N HIS A 149 13.01 6.43 -2.98
CA HIS A 149 14.38 6.89 -2.69
C HIS A 149 14.71 6.86 -1.19
N ARG A 150 13.77 7.30 -0.32
CA ARG A 150 13.94 7.20 1.14
C ARG A 150 14.12 5.75 1.59
N PHE A 151 13.30 4.85 1.06
CA PHE A 151 13.37 3.43 1.39
C PHE A 151 14.69 2.78 0.94
N ASP A 152 15.11 3.07 -0.29
CA ASP A 152 16.37 2.52 -0.83
C ASP A 152 17.60 3.01 -0.03
N LYS A 153 17.60 4.29 0.37
CA LYS A 153 18.64 4.85 1.24
C LYS A 153 18.70 4.14 2.58
N LEU A 154 17.56 3.78 3.18
CA LEU A 154 17.52 3.05 4.43
C LEU A 154 18.05 1.62 4.28
N LEU A 155 17.67 0.92 3.21
CA LEU A 155 18.20 -0.43 2.93
C LEU A 155 19.71 -0.41 2.70
N ALA A 156 20.22 0.55 1.95
CA ALA A 156 21.65 0.72 1.73
C ALA A 156 22.39 1.02 3.06
N SER A 157 21.79 1.78 3.98
CA SER A 157 22.38 2.06 5.29
C SER A 157 22.38 0.87 6.24
N GLU A 158 21.52 -0.10 6.04
CA GLU A 158 21.44 -1.34 6.82
C GLU A 158 22.36 -2.46 6.26
N ASN A 159 22.88 -2.29 5.05
CA ASN A 159 23.79 -3.25 4.42
C ASN A 159 25.23 -2.67 4.39
N PRO A 160 26.10 -3.03 5.37
CA PRO A 160 27.47 -2.52 5.44
C PRO A 160 28.26 -2.76 4.15
N MET A 161 27.96 -3.86 3.46
CA MET A 161 28.66 -4.23 2.21
C MET A 161 28.31 -3.27 1.06
N GLU A 162 27.05 -2.84 0.92
CA GLU A 162 26.65 -1.86 -0.10
C GLU A 162 27.21 -0.47 0.20
N GLN A 163 27.35 -0.10 1.47
CA GLN A 163 28.06 1.14 1.85
C GLN A 163 29.51 1.10 1.44
N ILE A 164 30.20 -0.01 1.71
CA ILE A 164 31.61 -0.21 1.34
C ILE A 164 31.79 -0.16 -0.18
N LEU A 165 30.93 -0.84 -0.94
CA LEU A 165 30.93 -0.80 -2.40
C LEU A 165 30.68 0.62 -2.95
N GLY A 166 29.71 1.34 -2.37
CA GLY A 166 29.42 2.72 -2.76
C GLY A 166 30.56 3.71 -2.47
N ILE A 167 31.34 3.48 -1.42
CA ILE A 167 32.56 4.24 -1.12
C ILE A 167 33.69 3.85 -2.07
N TRP A 168 33.84 2.57 -2.36
CA TRP A 168 34.80 2.09 -3.36
C TRP A 168 34.59 2.75 -4.72
N GLU A 169 33.34 2.81 -5.20
CA GLU A 169 33.05 3.44 -6.50
C GLU A 169 33.30 4.96 -6.52
N LYS A 170 33.09 5.66 -5.39
CA LYS A 170 33.20 7.12 -5.32
C LYS A 170 34.54 7.64 -4.84
N GLU A 171 35.18 6.97 -3.91
CA GLU A 171 36.33 7.47 -3.16
C GLU A 171 37.55 6.54 -3.23
N GLY A 172 37.44 5.42 -3.92
CA GLY A 172 38.51 4.46 -4.15
C GLY A 172 38.60 3.33 -3.12
N ILE A 173 39.38 2.31 -3.48
CA ILE A 173 39.48 1.05 -2.73
C ILE A 173 40.07 1.24 -1.32
N GLU A 174 41.01 2.17 -1.16
CA GLU A 174 41.70 2.39 0.12
C GLU A 174 40.72 2.80 1.23
N LYS A 175 39.86 3.78 0.98
CA LYS A 175 38.82 4.21 1.93
C LYS A 175 37.76 3.13 2.20
N ALA A 176 37.38 2.37 1.18
CA ALA A 176 36.49 1.26 1.33
C ALA A 176 37.03 0.16 2.26
N MET A 177 38.31 -0.16 2.09
CA MET A 177 39.02 -1.12 2.96
C MET A 177 39.16 -0.62 4.39
N GLU A 178 39.44 0.66 4.60
CA GLU A 178 39.50 1.27 5.95
C GLU A 178 38.17 1.08 6.69
N LEU A 179 37.06 1.36 6.04
CA LEU A 179 35.72 1.17 6.61
C LEU A 179 35.37 -0.31 6.86
N TYR A 180 35.85 -1.20 5.98
CA TYR A 180 35.63 -2.65 6.12
C TYR A 180 36.35 -3.25 7.33
N TYR A 181 37.53 -2.73 7.68
CA TYR A 181 38.35 -3.23 8.79
C TYR A 181 38.01 -2.56 10.13
N GLN A 182 37.45 -1.34 10.16
CA GLN A 182 37.09 -0.63 11.40
C GLN A 182 36.26 -1.46 12.40
N PRO A 183 35.14 -2.13 12.02
CA PRO A 183 34.36 -2.90 12.98
C PRO A 183 35.07 -4.16 13.51
N LYS A 184 36.02 -4.71 12.73
CA LYS A 184 36.80 -5.88 13.14
C LYS A 184 37.85 -5.52 14.17
N MET A 185 38.42 -4.33 14.08
CA MET A 185 39.41 -3.84 15.07
C MET A 185 38.75 -3.49 16.40
N GLU A 186 37.56 -2.86 16.38
CA GLU A 186 36.79 -2.58 17.62
C GLU A 186 36.37 -3.88 18.34
N HIS A 187 36.00 -4.92 17.59
CA HIS A 187 35.61 -6.22 18.18
C HIS A 187 36.81 -6.95 18.77
N GLN A 188 37.98 -6.86 18.17
CA GLN A 188 39.24 -7.43 18.69
C GLN A 188 39.75 -6.68 19.92
N LEU A 189 39.66 -5.35 19.95
CA LEU A 189 40.00 -4.52 21.10
C LEU A 189 39.12 -4.81 22.32
N ASN A 190 37.81 -4.99 22.11
CA ASN A 190 36.86 -5.31 23.18
C ASN A 190 37.05 -6.75 23.73
N GLN A 191 37.60 -7.69 22.95
CA GLN A 191 37.97 -9.03 23.41
C GLN A 191 39.30 -9.10 24.18
N ILE A 192 40.17 -8.09 24.03
CA ILE A 192 41.45 -8.00 24.74
C ILE A 192 41.30 -7.27 26.09
N ILE A 193 40.24 -6.47 26.23
CA ILE A 193 39.97 -5.64 27.43
C ILE A 193 38.98 -6.33 28.39
N SER A 194 38.30 -7.40 27.94
CA SER A 194 37.43 -8.25 28.77
C SER A 194 38.16 -9.47 29.28
#